data_f78936b595596af27b9224d602efc532
#
_entry.id   f78936b595596af27b9224d602efc532
#
_cell.length_a   1.000
_cell.length_b   1.000
_cell.length_c   1.000
_cell.angle_alpha   90.00
_cell.angle_beta   90.00
_cell.angle_gamma   90.00
#
_symmetry.space_group_name_H-M   'P 1'
#
loop_
_entity.id
_entity.type
_entity.pdbx_description
1 polymer ?
#
loop_
_entity_poly.entity_id
_entity_poly.type
_entity_poly.pdbx_seq_one_letter_code
_entity_poly.pdbx_strand_id
1 'polypeptide(L)'
;YNQNYKKVFDLYIQNSVCDPKLLGTKSVADSMADFALERCAMVQNGDWAWSQIADVSGNKIAEENVKLLPIYADFADEETQGLCVGTENYFAINKKLSPEMQQAGIDFLEWLFTSETGKDYVSKKLGFNAPFDTFSEDQRPVDPLSREVSRYLNSDKKNIEWTFAGFPSEDFKNMFGDALLQYAQGTQDWDYVV
;
A
#
# COMPACT_ATOMS: atom_id res chain seq x y z
N TYR A 1 8.50 -20.80 -5.45
CA TYR A 1 8.13 -19.39 -5.16
C TYR A 1 8.42 -18.49 -6.35
N ASN A 2 9.61 -18.58 -6.92
CA ASN A 2 10.08 -17.78 -8.03
C ASN A 2 9.16 -17.83 -9.26
N GLN A 3 8.73 -19.02 -9.66
CA GLN A 3 7.85 -19.21 -10.82
C GLN A 3 6.45 -18.64 -10.58
N ASN A 4 5.94 -18.68 -9.36
CA ASN A 4 4.65 -18.09 -9.03
C ASN A 4 4.72 -16.56 -9.06
N TYR A 5 5.81 -15.99 -8.54
CA TYR A 5 6.05 -14.54 -8.65
C TYR A 5 6.16 -14.11 -10.12
N LYS A 6 6.91 -14.88 -10.94
CA LYS A 6 7.00 -14.64 -12.39
C LYS A 6 5.63 -14.61 -13.05
N LYS A 7 4.76 -15.59 -12.77
CA LYS A 7 3.41 -15.64 -13.36
C LYS A 7 2.61 -14.39 -13.05
N VAL A 8 2.64 -13.92 -11.79
CA VAL A 8 1.95 -12.69 -11.38
C VAL A 8 2.54 -11.48 -12.11
N PHE A 9 3.86 -11.38 -12.16
CA PHE A 9 4.53 -10.26 -12.83
C PHE A 9 4.26 -10.26 -14.34
N ASP A 10 4.31 -11.42 -15.00
CA ASP A 10 3.94 -11.57 -16.41
C ASP A 10 2.49 -11.15 -16.66
N LEU A 11 1.56 -11.48 -15.76
CA LEU A 11 0.17 -11.06 -15.86
C LEU A 11 0.03 -9.53 -15.86
N TYR A 12 0.76 -8.83 -14.99
CA TYR A 12 0.79 -7.36 -14.98
C TYR A 12 1.36 -6.79 -16.28
N ILE A 13 2.48 -7.32 -16.77
CA ILE A 13 3.12 -6.84 -18.01
C ILE A 13 2.19 -7.03 -19.21
N GLN A 14 1.59 -8.22 -19.34
CA GLN A 14 0.74 -8.59 -20.48
C GLN A 14 -0.56 -7.79 -20.54
N ASN A 15 -1.03 -7.28 -19.39
CA ASN A 15 -2.27 -6.50 -19.27
C ASN A 15 -2.03 -5.02 -18.94
N SER A 16 -0.78 -4.56 -19.04
CA SER A 16 -0.44 -3.18 -18.76
C SER A 16 -1.06 -2.22 -19.78
N VAL A 17 -1.62 -1.11 -19.31
CA VAL A 17 -2.05 0.01 -20.16
C VAL A 17 -0.85 0.69 -20.83
N CYS A 18 0.28 0.71 -20.16
CA CYS A 18 1.53 1.24 -20.68
C CYS A 18 2.29 0.16 -21.46
N ASP A 19 2.89 0.53 -22.60
CA ASP A 19 3.87 -0.33 -23.27
C ASP A 19 4.97 -0.67 -22.24
N PRO A 20 5.27 -1.96 -22.01
CA PRO A 20 6.32 -2.38 -21.08
C PRO A 20 7.67 -1.72 -21.32
N LYS A 21 8.01 -1.38 -22.55
CA LYS A 21 9.24 -0.65 -22.91
C LYS A 21 9.31 0.75 -22.33
N LEU A 22 8.16 1.33 -22.01
CA LEU A 22 8.02 2.69 -21.48
C LEU A 22 7.80 2.73 -19.96
N LEU A 23 7.74 1.57 -19.28
CA LEU A 23 7.45 1.51 -17.84
C LEU A 23 8.40 2.39 -17.00
N GLY A 24 9.69 2.43 -17.34
CA GLY A 24 10.67 3.28 -16.65
C GLY A 24 10.42 4.79 -16.75
N THR A 25 9.49 5.23 -17.60
CA THR A 25 9.09 6.65 -17.76
C THR A 25 7.82 6.99 -16.99
N LYS A 26 7.17 6.01 -16.38
CA LYS A 26 5.91 6.17 -15.66
C LYS A 26 6.14 6.32 -14.16
N SER A 27 5.33 7.14 -13.55
CA SER A 27 5.27 7.33 -12.10
C SER A 27 4.05 6.61 -11.49
N VAL A 28 4.02 6.50 -10.16
CA VAL A 28 2.83 6.04 -9.44
C VAL A 28 1.62 6.93 -9.72
N ALA A 29 1.84 8.24 -9.81
CA ALA A 29 0.77 9.20 -10.13
C ALA A 29 0.15 8.96 -11.50
N ASP A 30 0.95 8.56 -12.51
CA ASP A 30 0.43 8.19 -13.83
C ASP A 30 -0.49 6.97 -13.75
N SER A 31 -0.12 5.96 -12.95
CA SER A 31 -0.94 4.76 -12.75
C SER A 31 -2.27 5.08 -12.03
N MET A 32 -2.23 5.97 -11.03
CA MET A 32 -3.44 6.42 -10.36
C MET A 32 -4.36 7.21 -11.30
N ALA A 33 -3.77 8.05 -12.16
CA ALA A 33 -4.53 8.79 -13.17
C ALA A 33 -5.15 7.85 -14.22
N ASP A 34 -4.44 6.83 -14.67
CA ASP A 34 -4.99 5.85 -15.61
C ASP A 34 -6.19 5.10 -15.02
N PHE A 35 -6.13 4.74 -13.73
CA PHE A 35 -7.27 4.15 -13.03
C PHE A 35 -8.42 5.14 -12.85
N ALA A 36 -8.14 6.34 -12.35
CA ALA A 36 -9.16 7.38 -12.12
C ALA A 36 -9.92 7.79 -13.40
N LEU A 37 -9.26 7.71 -14.54
CA LEU A 37 -9.83 8.03 -15.85
C LEU A 37 -10.43 6.82 -16.58
N GLU A 38 -10.58 5.69 -15.89
CA GLU A 38 -11.13 4.41 -16.44
C GLU A 38 -10.35 3.87 -17.64
N ARG A 39 -9.03 4.11 -17.70
CA ARG A 39 -8.17 3.52 -18.73
C ARG A 39 -7.75 2.10 -18.38
N CYS A 40 -7.78 1.74 -17.10
CA CYS A 40 -7.58 0.39 -16.60
C CYS A 40 -8.61 0.05 -15.53
N ALA A 41 -8.94 -1.24 -15.41
CA ALA A 41 -9.90 -1.73 -14.42
C ALA A 41 -9.24 -2.03 -13.06
N MET A 42 -7.93 -2.21 -13.02
CA MET A 42 -7.17 -2.55 -11.83
C MET A 42 -5.86 -1.81 -11.79
N VAL A 43 -5.42 -1.44 -10.59
CA VAL A 43 -4.10 -0.88 -10.32
C VAL A 43 -3.57 -1.46 -9.01
N GLN A 44 -2.28 -1.72 -8.93
CA GLN A 44 -1.67 -2.22 -7.71
C GLN A 44 -1.16 -1.04 -6.88
N ASN A 45 -1.71 -0.90 -5.67
CA ASN A 45 -1.27 0.08 -4.68
C ASN A 45 -1.83 -0.32 -3.30
N GLY A 46 -1.71 0.55 -2.29
CA GLY A 46 -2.29 0.39 -0.95
C GLY A 46 -3.49 1.32 -0.71
N ASP A 47 -4.04 1.24 0.50
CA ASP A 47 -5.19 2.03 0.92
C ASP A 47 -4.93 3.56 0.91
N TRP A 48 -3.69 3.98 1.07
CA TRP A 48 -3.27 5.38 0.92
C TRP A 48 -3.47 5.97 -0.49
N ALA A 49 -3.77 5.14 -1.48
CA ALA A 49 -3.91 5.58 -2.87
C ALA A 49 -5.19 6.38 -3.14
N TRP A 50 -6.18 6.34 -2.22
CA TRP A 50 -7.47 6.97 -2.51
C TRP A 50 -7.38 8.46 -2.79
N SER A 51 -6.63 9.22 -1.99
CA SER A 51 -6.44 10.65 -2.25
C SER A 51 -5.81 10.92 -3.62
N GLN A 52 -4.84 10.09 -4.02
CA GLN A 52 -4.19 10.21 -5.33
C GLN A 52 -5.14 9.92 -6.50
N ILE A 53 -6.14 9.07 -6.30
CA ILE A 53 -7.18 8.76 -7.29
C ILE A 53 -8.25 9.85 -7.30
N ALA A 54 -8.74 10.23 -6.12
CA ALA A 54 -9.82 11.20 -5.96
C ALA A 54 -9.45 12.60 -6.50
N ASP A 55 -8.21 13.02 -6.31
CA ASP A 55 -7.71 14.33 -6.70
C ASP A 55 -7.38 14.45 -8.22
N VAL A 56 -7.48 13.35 -8.97
CA VAL A 56 -7.25 13.40 -10.43
C VAL A 56 -8.32 14.25 -11.11
N SER A 57 -7.88 15.25 -11.85
CA SER A 57 -8.81 16.09 -12.66
C SER A 57 -9.55 15.23 -13.68
N GLY A 58 -10.87 15.28 -13.63
CA GLY A 58 -11.73 14.45 -14.49
C GLY A 58 -11.90 13.02 -14.00
N ASN A 59 -11.61 12.74 -12.74
CA ASN A 59 -11.87 11.43 -12.10
C ASN A 59 -13.31 10.97 -12.39
N LYS A 60 -13.45 9.72 -12.81
CA LYS A 60 -14.72 9.08 -13.17
C LYS A 60 -15.12 7.98 -12.20
N ILE A 61 -14.25 7.63 -11.26
CA ILE A 61 -14.47 6.50 -10.35
C ILE A 61 -15.40 6.94 -9.22
N ALA A 62 -16.54 6.26 -9.10
CA ALA A 62 -17.42 6.39 -7.94
C ALA A 62 -16.90 5.54 -6.78
N GLU A 63 -16.95 6.06 -5.56
CA GLU A 63 -16.41 5.41 -4.35
C GLU A 63 -16.97 4.01 -4.13
N GLU A 64 -18.27 3.82 -4.38
CA GLU A 64 -18.96 2.53 -4.20
C GLU A 64 -18.45 1.42 -5.13
N ASN A 65 -17.80 1.80 -6.24
CA ASN A 65 -17.25 0.86 -7.22
C ASN A 65 -15.81 0.46 -6.92
N VAL A 66 -15.16 1.08 -5.90
CA VAL A 66 -13.77 0.76 -5.57
C VAL A 66 -13.72 -0.43 -4.62
N LYS A 67 -12.85 -1.40 -4.95
CA LYS A 67 -12.62 -2.60 -4.16
C LYS A 67 -11.13 -2.86 -4.03
N LEU A 68 -10.71 -3.40 -2.87
CA LEU A 68 -9.40 -4.01 -2.70
C LEU A 68 -9.49 -5.52 -2.91
N LEU A 69 -8.52 -6.05 -3.65
CA LEU A 69 -8.39 -7.48 -3.89
C LEU A 69 -6.99 -7.95 -3.45
N PRO A 70 -6.88 -9.10 -2.80
CA PRO A 70 -5.58 -9.72 -2.54
C PRO A 70 -4.87 -10.05 -3.85
N ILE A 71 -3.53 -10.00 -3.83
CA ILE A 71 -2.71 -10.51 -4.93
C ILE A 71 -2.48 -12.00 -4.68
N TYR A 72 -3.05 -12.83 -5.53
CA TYR A 72 -2.91 -14.28 -5.44
C TYR A 72 -1.70 -14.75 -6.25
N ALA A 73 -0.81 -15.45 -5.59
CA ALA A 73 0.44 -15.94 -6.18
C ALA A 73 0.60 -17.48 -6.05
N ASP A 74 -0.47 -18.23 -5.89
CA ASP A 74 -0.50 -19.68 -5.67
C ASP A 74 0.31 -20.15 -4.43
N PHE A 75 0.43 -19.32 -3.39
CA PHE A 75 1.11 -19.69 -2.15
C PHE A 75 0.16 -20.09 -1.02
N ALA A 76 -1.11 -19.73 -1.15
CA ALA A 76 -2.15 -19.99 -0.18
C ALA A 76 -3.48 -20.26 -0.90
N ASP A 77 -4.45 -20.77 -0.15
CA ASP A 77 -5.80 -20.98 -0.63
C ASP A 77 -6.48 -19.61 -0.89
N GLU A 78 -6.88 -19.37 -2.11
CA GLU A 78 -7.55 -18.14 -2.55
C GLU A 78 -8.82 -17.85 -1.76
N GLU A 79 -9.55 -18.88 -1.32
CA GLU A 79 -10.76 -18.71 -0.52
C GLU A 79 -10.48 -18.16 0.87
N THR A 80 -9.29 -18.41 1.41
CA THR A 80 -8.91 -18.01 2.77
C THR A 80 -7.99 -16.82 2.83
N GLN A 81 -7.31 -16.46 1.73
CA GLN A 81 -6.33 -15.37 1.72
C GLN A 81 -6.99 -14.00 1.84
N GLY A 82 -6.52 -13.19 2.78
CA GLY A 82 -6.85 -11.77 2.95
C GLY A 82 -5.83 -10.84 2.32
N LEU A 83 -5.87 -9.58 2.73
CA LEU A 83 -4.93 -8.55 2.28
C LEU A 83 -3.56 -8.71 2.96
N CYS A 84 -2.54 -8.11 2.35
CA CYS A 84 -1.27 -7.85 3.02
C CYS A 84 -1.44 -6.61 3.90
N VAL A 85 -1.45 -6.79 5.22
CA VAL A 85 -1.70 -5.73 6.19
C VAL A 85 -0.65 -5.80 7.29
N GLY A 86 -0.14 -4.64 7.69
CA GLY A 86 0.82 -4.56 8.78
C GLY A 86 1.21 -3.12 9.08
N THR A 87 2.00 -2.94 10.13
CA THR A 87 2.53 -1.64 10.53
C THR A 87 3.77 -1.35 9.69
N GLU A 88 3.69 -0.33 8.84
CA GLU A 88 4.78 0.10 7.97
C GLU A 88 5.54 1.27 8.56
N ASN A 89 4.84 2.21 9.17
CA ASN A 89 5.41 3.46 9.67
C ASN A 89 5.53 3.44 11.20
N TYR A 90 6.61 4.01 11.69
CA TYR A 90 6.95 4.04 13.11
C TYR A 90 7.36 5.44 13.53
N PHE A 91 6.98 5.82 14.75
CA PHE A 91 7.53 6.99 15.42
C PHE A 91 8.76 6.58 16.21
N ALA A 92 9.82 7.35 16.12
CA ALA A 92 11.03 7.14 16.88
C ALA A 92 11.41 8.41 17.66
N ILE A 93 11.65 8.25 18.96
CA ILE A 93 12.14 9.34 19.81
C ILE A 93 13.67 9.20 19.94
N ASN A 94 14.39 10.27 19.63
CA ASN A 94 15.84 10.26 19.71
C ASN A 94 16.31 10.17 21.17
N LYS A 95 16.87 9.01 21.53
CA LYS A 95 17.39 8.72 22.89
C LYS A 95 18.54 9.61 23.36
N LYS A 96 19.13 10.41 22.46
CA LYS A 96 20.22 11.36 22.82
C LYS A 96 19.70 12.73 23.24
N LEU A 97 18.41 12.99 23.14
CA LEU A 97 17.79 14.22 23.65
C LEU A 97 17.75 14.21 25.19
N SER A 98 17.55 15.40 25.79
CA SER A 98 17.33 15.48 27.23
C SER A 98 16.05 14.72 27.63
N PRO A 99 15.92 14.24 28.88
CA PRO A 99 14.73 13.56 29.35
C PRO A 99 13.45 14.37 29.13
N GLU A 100 13.50 15.68 29.31
CA GLU A 100 12.36 16.59 29.11
C GLU A 100 11.91 16.62 27.64
N MET A 101 12.87 16.63 26.69
CA MET A 101 12.58 16.61 25.26
C MET A 101 12.04 15.25 24.82
N GLN A 102 12.55 14.16 25.40
CA GLN A 102 12.01 12.82 25.14
C GLN A 102 10.57 12.72 25.65
N GLN A 103 10.32 13.21 26.87
CA GLN A 103 8.98 13.22 27.46
C GLN A 103 8.00 14.05 26.62
N ALA A 104 8.39 15.25 26.19
CA ALA A 104 7.56 16.07 25.31
C ALA A 104 7.18 15.35 24.01
N GLY A 105 8.07 14.54 23.44
CA GLY A 105 7.77 13.70 22.29
C GLY A 105 6.75 12.60 22.62
N ILE A 106 6.86 11.96 23.77
CA ILE A 106 5.92 10.94 24.26
C ILE A 106 4.54 11.58 24.49
N ASP A 107 4.50 12.72 25.19
CA ASP A 107 3.25 13.44 25.51
C ASP A 107 2.51 13.85 24.21
N PHE A 108 3.28 14.29 23.18
CA PHE A 108 2.70 14.60 21.88
C PHE A 108 2.09 13.37 21.20
N LEU A 109 2.78 12.22 21.20
CA LEU A 109 2.24 11.00 20.62
C LEU A 109 1.03 10.49 21.40
N GLU A 110 1.07 10.54 22.74
CA GLU A 110 -0.07 10.21 23.56
C GLU A 110 -1.28 11.11 23.24
N TRP A 111 -1.09 12.42 23.19
CA TRP A 111 -2.12 13.36 22.78
C TRP A 111 -2.65 13.04 21.36
N LEU A 112 -1.77 12.76 20.42
CA LEU A 112 -2.14 12.51 19.02
C LEU A 112 -3.07 11.29 18.87
N PHE A 113 -2.83 10.24 19.65
CA PHE A 113 -3.57 8.97 19.53
C PHE A 113 -4.67 8.77 20.59
N THR A 114 -4.82 9.67 21.56
CA THR A 114 -5.82 9.54 22.61
C THR A 114 -6.80 10.71 22.68
N SER A 115 -6.39 11.93 22.29
CA SER A 115 -7.31 13.08 22.30
C SER A 115 -8.26 13.05 21.09
N GLU A 116 -9.45 13.60 21.24
CA GLU A 116 -10.43 13.70 20.14
C GLU A 116 -9.87 14.49 18.95
N THR A 117 -9.15 15.58 19.19
CA THR A 117 -8.52 16.40 18.16
C THR A 117 -7.42 15.62 17.43
N GLY A 118 -6.54 14.94 18.18
CA GLY A 118 -5.46 14.14 17.62
C GLY A 118 -6.00 12.99 16.76
N LYS A 119 -6.98 12.25 17.28
CA LYS A 119 -7.64 11.16 16.53
C LYS A 119 -8.33 11.65 15.25
N ASP A 120 -8.98 12.82 15.29
CA ASP A 120 -9.59 13.43 14.09
C ASP A 120 -8.52 13.79 13.03
N TYR A 121 -7.37 14.31 13.46
CA TYR A 121 -6.25 14.55 12.55
C TYR A 121 -5.74 13.27 11.94
N VAL A 122 -5.46 12.25 12.73
CA VAL A 122 -4.92 10.96 12.27
C VAL A 122 -5.86 10.31 11.26
N SER A 123 -7.13 10.20 11.59
CA SER A 123 -8.09 9.45 10.77
C SER A 123 -8.64 10.25 9.59
N LYS A 124 -9.10 11.49 9.82
CA LYS A 124 -9.84 12.26 8.80
C LYS A 124 -8.96 13.20 7.98
N LYS A 125 -7.88 13.75 8.58
CA LYS A 125 -7.01 14.68 7.87
C LYS A 125 -5.84 13.98 7.18
N LEU A 126 -5.25 13.00 7.85
CA LEU A 126 -4.12 12.22 7.33
C LEU A 126 -4.56 10.91 6.66
N GLY A 127 -5.78 10.44 6.94
CA GLY A 127 -6.34 9.22 6.35
C GLY A 127 -5.63 7.94 6.82
N PHE A 128 -5.02 7.94 8.00
CA PHE A 128 -4.32 6.78 8.52
C PHE A 128 -5.27 5.78 9.18
N ASN A 129 -5.14 4.52 8.81
CA ASN A 129 -5.72 3.41 9.55
C ASN A 129 -4.89 3.15 10.81
N ALA A 130 -5.24 3.80 11.91
CA ALA A 130 -4.53 3.65 13.17
C ALA A 130 -4.88 2.30 13.82
N PRO A 131 -3.89 1.44 14.14
CA PRO A 131 -4.13 0.10 14.70
C PRO A 131 -4.33 0.14 16.23
N PHE A 132 -4.85 1.25 16.76
CA PHE A 132 -5.03 1.45 18.20
C PHE A 132 -6.48 1.25 18.61
N ASP A 133 -6.70 0.63 19.75
CA ASP A 133 -8.01 0.42 20.40
C ASP A 133 -8.62 1.70 20.96
N THR A 134 -7.84 2.78 21.04
CA THR A 134 -8.33 4.13 21.42
C THR A 134 -9.23 4.76 20.37
N PHE A 135 -9.26 4.23 19.13
CA PHE A 135 -10.11 4.69 18.04
C PHE A 135 -11.42 3.89 17.99
N SER A 136 -12.54 4.57 18.15
CA SER A 136 -13.86 3.99 17.88
C SER A 136 -14.13 3.86 16.38
N GLU A 137 -15.16 3.11 16.00
CA GLU A 137 -15.50 2.87 14.59
C GLU A 137 -15.78 4.16 13.80
N ASP A 138 -16.43 5.15 14.43
CA ASP A 138 -16.72 6.45 13.83
C ASP A 138 -15.49 7.38 13.74
N GLN A 139 -14.41 7.01 14.39
CA GLN A 139 -13.11 7.70 14.31
C GLN A 139 -12.15 7.05 13.31
N ARG A 140 -12.56 5.99 12.62
CA ARG A 140 -11.76 5.36 11.58
C ARG A 140 -11.90 6.10 10.25
N PRO A 141 -10.92 6.00 9.33
CA PRO A 141 -11.04 6.59 7.99
C PRO A 141 -12.29 6.09 7.27
N VAL A 142 -12.95 7.00 6.56
CA VAL A 142 -14.21 6.72 5.86
C VAL A 142 -14.05 6.58 4.35
N ASP A 143 -12.84 6.72 3.83
CA ASP A 143 -12.58 6.55 2.40
C ASP A 143 -12.83 5.10 1.93
N PRO A 144 -13.07 4.88 0.63
CA PRO A 144 -13.47 3.57 0.13
C PRO A 144 -12.41 2.48 0.31
N LEU A 145 -11.12 2.80 0.22
CA LEU A 145 -10.05 1.81 0.39
C LEU A 145 -9.88 1.41 1.86
N SER A 146 -9.98 2.36 2.78
CA SER A 146 -9.97 2.09 4.23
C SER A 146 -11.16 1.23 4.66
N ARG A 147 -12.35 1.47 4.08
CA ARG A 147 -13.52 0.59 4.30
C ARG A 147 -13.26 -0.83 3.82
N GLU A 148 -12.60 -1.01 2.69
CA GLU A 148 -12.24 -2.34 2.18
C GLU A 148 -11.22 -3.05 3.08
N VAL A 149 -10.19 -2.34 3.58
CA VAL A 149 -9.25 -2.89 4.58
C VAL A 149 -10.01 -3.36 5.82
N SER A 150 -10.89 -2.52 6.37
CA SER A 150 -11.70 -2.88 7.54
C SER A 150 -12.59 -4.10 7.27
N ARG A 151 -13.16 -4.21 6.07
CA ARG A 151 -13.95 -5.38 5.66
C ARG A 151 -13.13 -6.66 5.68
N TYR A 152 -11.90 -6.64 5.19
CA TYR A 152 -11.01 -7.81 5.22
C TYR A 152 -10.56 -8.15 6.65
N LEU A 153 -10.20 -7.15 7.46
CA LEU A 153 -9.79 -7.35 8.85
C LEU A 153 -10.88 -7.98 9.72
N ASN A 154 -12.15 -7.69 9.43
CA ASN A 154 -13.32 -8.22 10.13
C ASN A 154 -13.90 -9.50 9.48
N SER A 155 -13.23 -10.07 8.49
CA SER A 155 -13.65 -11.32 7.82
C SER A 155 -12.87 -12.53 8.33
N ASP A 156 -13.29 -13.74 7.93
CA ASP A 156 -12.57 -14.98 8.20
C ASP A 156 -11.30 -15.17 7.36
N LYS A 157 -10.97 -14.19 6.52
CA LYS A 157 -9.79 -14.23 5.66
C LYS A 157 -8.51 -14.09 6.49
N LYS A 158 -7.49 -14.84 6.14
CA LYS A 158 -6.16 -14.77 6.77
C LYS A 158 -5.35 -13.66 6.13
N ASN A 159 -5.09 -12.60 6.88
CA ASN A 159 -4.22 -11.54 6.42
C ASN A 159 -2.77 -12.03 6.33
N ILE A 160 -2.05 -11.50 5.35
CA ILE A 160 -0.63 -11.72 5.17
C ILE A 160 0.10 -10.59 5.90
N GLU A 161 1.04 -10.95 6.76
CA GLU A 161 1.84 -9.96 7.49
C GLU A 161 2.79 -9.21 6.55
N TRP A 162 2.90 -7.92 6.78
CA TRP A 162 3.83 -7.06 6.09
C TRP A 162 5.24 -7.21 6.68
N THR A 163 6.17 -7.75 5.91
CA THR A 163 7.51 -8.12 6.41
C THR A 163 8.64 -7.25 5.84
N PHE A 164 8.47 -5.94 5.84
CA PHE A 164 9.53 -5.01 5.37
C PHE A 164 10.86 -5.19 6.10
N ALA A 165 10.83 -5.49 7.39
CA ALA A 165 12.05 -5.73 8.16
C ALA A 165 12.86 -6.95 7.66
N GLY A 166 12.26 -7.80 6.81
CA GLY A 166 12.93 -8.93 6.18
C GLY A 166 13.69 -8.56 4.89
N PHE A 167 13.53 -7.37 4.35
CA PHE A 167 14.27 -6.92 3.18
C PHE A 167 15.74 -6.65 3.55
N PRO A 168 16.70 -7.13 2.75
CA PRO A 168 18.12 -7.01 3.08
C PRO A 168 18.62 -5.56 3.12
N SER A 169 18.21 -4.71 2.16
CA SER A 169 18.58 -3.30 2.08
C SER A 169 17.78 -2.56 1.01
N GLU A 170 17.85 -1.22 1.01
CA GLU A 170 17.32 -0.38 -0.08
C GLU A 170 18.03 -0.66 -1.41
N ASP A 171 19.35 -0.91 -1.39
CA ASP A 171 20.11 -1.24 -2.58
C ASP A 171 19.60 -2.54 -3.21
N PHE A 172 19.31 -3.57 -2.39
CA PHE A 172 18.70 -4.80 -2.87
C PHE A 172 17.35 -4.54 -3.55
N LYS A 173 16.49 -3.74 -2.91
CA LYS A 173 15.18 -3.37 -3.47
C LYS A 173 15.33 -2.70 -4.84
N ASN A 174 16.26 -1.75 -4.95
CA ASN A 174 16.51 -1.01 -6.19
C ASN A 174 17.06 -1.93 -7.28
N MET A 175 18.07 -2.76 -6.98
CA MET A 175 18.63 -3.72 -7.93
C MET A 175 17.59 -4.72 -8.43
N PHE A 176 16.73 -5.21 -7.53
CA PHE A 176 15.64 -6.12 -7.89
C PHE A 176 14.60 -5.44 -8.79
N GLY A 177 14.23 -4.18 -8.46
CA GLY A 177 13.33 -3.37 -9.28
C GLY A 177 13.89 -3.09 -10.68
N ASP A 178 15.17 -2.77 -10.78
CA ASP A 178 15.86 -2.55 -12.07
C ASP A 178 15.92 -3.83 -12.91
N ALA A 179 16.14 -4.98 -12.28
CA ALA A 179 16.14 -6.27 -12.98
C ALA A 179 14.74 -6.62 -13.52
N LEU A 180 13.70 -6.39 -12.71
CA LEU A 180 12.30 -6.56 -13.13
C LEU A 180 11.93 -5.61 -14.29
N LEU A 181 12.41 -4.36 -14.25
CA LEU A 181 12.19 -3.40 -15.33
C LEU A 181 12.84 -3.86 -16.64
N GLN A 182 14.09 -4.33 -16.59
CA GLN A 182 14.80 -4.85 -17.75
C GLN A 182 14.11 -6.10 -18.32
N TYR A 183 13.60 -6.97 -17.47
CA TYR A 183 12.79 -8.11 -17.88
C TYR A 183 11.49 -7.66 -18.57
N ALA A 184 10.76 -6.73 -17.98
CA ALA A 184 9.53 -6.18 -18.57
C ALA A 184 9.77 -5.53 -19.94
N GLN A 185 10.91 -4.86 -20.12
CA GLN A 185 11.32 -4.24 -21.37
C GLN A 185 11.82 -5.24 -22.42
N GLY A 186 12.02 -6.51 -22.05
CA GLY A 186 12.54 -7.56 -22.92
C GLY A 186 14.04 -7.42 -23.22
N THR A 187 14.79 -6.68 -22.40
CA THR A 187 16.25 -6.52 -22.54
C THR A 187 17.02 -7.58 -21.75
N GLN A 188 16.38 -8.22 -20.78
CA GLN A 188 16.90 -9.33 -19.98
C GLN A 188 15.85 -10.42 -19.82
N ASP A 189 16.29 -11.64 -19.56
CA ASP A 189 15.42 -12.77 -19.26
C ASP A 189 15.11 -12.89 -17.75
N TRP A 190 14.27 -13.87 -17.37
CA TRP A 190 13.89 -14.08 -15.98
C TRP A 190 15.06 -14.59 -15.11
N ASP A 191 16.02 -15.30 -15.70
CA ASP A 191 17.18 -15.80 -14.96
C ASP A 191 18.08 -14.65 -14.47
N TYR A 192 17.99 -13.49 -15.11
CA TYR A 192 18.67 -12.28 -14.66
C TYR A 192 18.02 -11.66 -13.42
N VAL A 193 16.71 -11.85 -13.22
CA VAL A 193 15.95 -11.32 -12.07
C VAL A 193 16.22 -12.11 -10.80
N VAL A 194 16.60 -13.38 -10.90
CA VAL A 194 16.78 -14.35 -9.81
C VAL A 194 18.26 -14.72 -9.63
#